data_9c609cee718489ec5079948da4c3eb89
#
_entry.id   9c609cee718489ec5079948da4c3eb89
#
_cell.length_a   1.000
_cell.length_b   1.000
_cell.length_c   1.000
_cell.angle_alpha   90.00
_cell.angle_beta   90.00
_cell.angle_gamma   90.00
#
_symmetry.space_group_name_H-M   'P 1'
#
loop_
_entity.id
_entity.type
_entity.pdbx_description
1 polymer ?
#
loop_
_entity_poly.entity_id
_entity_poly.type
_entity_poly.pdbx_seq_one_letter_code
_entity_poly.pdbx_strand_id
1 'polypeptide(L)'
;DGQIPIQLKLGAARVYDDVRMAAKTGCDSIYIDGMEGGTAAGPHIATEETGVPGIAAIRQARNAIDDVGMTGRISLVYAGGIRNGGDVAKAVALGADAVAIGHSSLMALNCNKDIPEADYPAEMGVEAGECYHCHTGRCPVGVATQDPELRKRLDPDEAAERVYNFLHTLTIEAQLFARACGKTNIHSLEPEDLAALTMEASAMAGVPLAGTNHTVGVEDYHHL
;
A
#
# COMPACT_ATOMS: atom_id res chain seq x y z
N ASP A 1 -8.42 -22.66 -19.13
CA ASP A 1 -7.52 -23.80 -18.91
C ASP A 1 -6.68 -23.70 -17.64
N GLY A 2 -6.90 -22.63 -16.80
CA GLY A 2 -6.31 -22.51 -15.46
C GLY A 2 -4.78 -22.32 -15.42
N GLN A 3 -4.17 -21.87 -16.51
CA GLN A 3 -2.71 -21.69 -16.61
C GLN A 3 -2.24 -20.24 -16.39
N ILE A 4 -3.17 -19.29 -16.26
CA ILE A 4 -2.86 -17.90 -16.01
C ILE A 4 -3.24 -17.57 -14.57
N PRO A 5 -2.32 -17.01 -13.75
CA PRO A 5 -2.64 -16.57 -12.41
C PRO A 5 -3.77 -15.53 -12.41
N ILE A 6 -4.70 -15.68 -11.49
CA ILE A 6 -5.83 -14.76 -11.32
C ILE A 6 -5.63 -13.98 -10.03
N GLN A 7 -5.59 -12.67 -10.15
CA GLN A 7 -5.56 -11.76 -9.02
C GLN A 7 -6.89 -11.01 -8.91
N LEU A 8 -7.48 -11.00 -7.72
CA LEU A 8 -8.64 -10.20 -7.39
C LEU A 8 -8.23 -8.98 -6.58
N LYS A 9 -8.60 -7.77 -7.04
CA LYS A 9 -8.40 -6.54 -6.30
C LYS A 9 -9.67 -6.13 -5.58
N LEU A 10 -9.56 -5.86 -4.28
CA LEU A 10 -10.64 -5.43 -3.40
C LEU A 10 -10.24 -4.13 -2.69
N GLY A 11 -11.17 -3.19 -2.56
CA GLY A 11 -11.02 -2.06 -1.64
C GLY A 11 -11.21 -2.53 -0.20
N ALA A 12 -10.45 -1.94 0.72
CA ALA A 12 -10.55 -2.28 2.13
C ALA A 12 -11.83 -1.69 2.75
N ALA A 13 -12.88 -2.52 2.84
CA ALA A 13 -14.15 -2.18 3.47
C ALA A 13 -14.53 -3.28 4.49
N ARG A 14 -15.34 -4.27 4.12
CA ARG A 14 -15.60 -5.47 4.93
C ARG A 14 -14.56 -6.54 4.66
N VAL A 15 -13.32 -6.23 4.96
CA VAL A 15 -12.14 -6.97 4.48
C VAL A 15 -12.23 -8.46 4.80
N TYR A 16 -12.56 -8.82 6.04
CA TYR A 16 -12.59 -10.23 6.45
C TYR A 16 -13.60 -11.05 5.63
N ASP A 17 -14.82 -10.55 5.45
CA ASP A 17 -15.88 -11.27 4.72
C ASP A 17 -15.60 -11.30 3.21
N ASP A 18 -15.17 -10.16 2.65
CA ASP A 18 -14.91 -10.03 1.23
C ASP A 18 -13.73 -10.91 0.81
N VAL A 19 -12.68 -10.98 1.62
CA VAL A 19 -11.51 -11.86 1.38
C VAL A 19 -11.88 -13.33 1.49
N ARG A 20 -12.71 -13.72 2.47
CA ARG A 20 -13.20 -15.11 2.56
C ARG A 20 -14.00 -15.52 1.33
N MET A 21 -14.81 -14.64 0.79
CA MET A 21 -15.54 -14.91 -0.47
C MET A 21 -14.58 -14.98 -1.65
N ALA A 22 -13.64 -14.04 -1.78
CA ALA A 22 -12.64 -14.02 -2.81
C ALA A 22 -11.79 -15.30 -2.81
N ALA A 23 -11.33 -15.75 -1.65
CA ALA A 23 -10.52 -16.95 -1.50
C ALA A 23 -11.21 -18.22 -2.02
N LYS A 24 -12.54 -18.27 -1.98
CA LYS A 24 -13.33 -19.42 -2.47
C LYS A 24 -13.51 -19.42 -4.00
N THR A 25 -13.13 -18.37 -4.70
CA THR A 25 -13.26 -18.28 -6.16
C THR A 25 -12.18 -19.05 -6.91
N GLY A 26 -11.11 -19.49 -6.21
CA GLY A 26 -9.96 -20.14 -6.82
C GLY A 26 -8.93 -19.17 -7.39
N CYS A 27 -8.90 -17.91 -6.91
CA CYS A 27 -7.86 -16.95 -7.29
C CYS A 27 -6.51 -17.34 -6.66
N ASP A 28 -5.42 -16.92 -7.31
CA ASP A 28 -4.04 -17.18 -6.86
C ASP A 28 -3.52 -16.07 -5.96
N SER A 29 -4.06 -14.86 -6.08
CA SER A 29 -3.72 -13.75 -5.21
C SER A 29 -4.91 -12.82 -4.95
N ILE A 30 -4.89 -12.21 -3.77
CA ILE A 30 -5.85 -11.19 -3.36
C ILE A 30 -5.07 -9.90 -3.10
N TYR A 31 -5.48 -8.84 -3.76
CA TYR A 31 -4.90 -7.51 -3.64
C TYR A 31 -5.87 -6.63 -2.83
N ILE A 32 -5.43 -6.18 -1.64
CA ILE A 32 -6.20 -5.28 -0.79
C ILE A 32 -5.64 -3.87 -0.89
N ASP A 33 -6.50 -2.91 -1.17
CA ASP A 33 -6.17 -1.48 -1.23
C ASP A 33 -6.75 -0.77 0.00
N GLY A 34 -5.88 -0.30 0.90
CA GLY A 34 -6.27 0.43 2.10
C GLY A 34 -6.81 1.83 1.79
N MET A 35 -7.40 2.48 2.79
CA MET A 35 -7.95 3.84 2.64
C MET A 35 -6.90 4.89 2.24
N GLU A 36 -5.63 4.64 2.51
CA GLU A 36 -4.51 5.53 2.14
C GLU A 36 -4.22 5.49 0.63
N GLY A 37 -4.75 4.50 -0.08
CA GLY A 37 -4.77 4.44 -1.53
C GLY A 37 -5.84 5.35 -2.11
N GLY A 38 -5.83 5.51 -3.42
CA GLY A 38 -6.83 6.31 -4.08
C GLY A 38 -6.61 6.39 -5.58
N THR A 39 -7.53 7.07 -6.23
CA THR A 39 -7.44 7.35 -7.67
C THR A 39 -7.83 8.79 -7.94
N ALA A 40 -7.08 9.47 -8.79
CA ALA A 40 -7.42 10.83 -9.23
C ALA A 40 -8.72 10.89 -10.08
N ALA A 41 -9.28 9.77 -10.48
CA ALA A 41 -10.53 9.69 -11.23
C ALA A 41 -11.76 9.43 -10.34
N GLY A 42 -11.56 9.12 -9.07
CA GLY A 42 -12.66 8.88 -8.12
C GLY A 42 -13.32 10.17 -7.65
N PRO A 43 -14.59 10.14 -7.26
CA PRO A 43 -15.22 11.27 -6.58
C PRO A 43 -14.49 11.58 -5.27
N HIS A 44 -14.27 12.86 -4.97
CA HIS A 44 -13.59 13.31 -3.75
C HIS A 44 -14.15 12.66 -2.49
N ILE A 45 -15.46 12.72 -2.32
CA ILE A 45 -16.15 12.15 -1.15
C ILE A 45 -15.89 10.65 -0.98
N ALA A 46 -15.78 9.90 -2.08
CA ALA A 46 -15.47 8.47 -2.00
C ALA A 46 -14.02 8.21 -1.59
N THR A 47 -13.11 9.13 -1.89
CA THR A 47 -11.70 9.02 -1.50
C THR A 47 -11.51 9.38 -0.03
N GLU A 48 -12.27 10.34 0.48
CA GLU A 48 -12.13 10.86 1.84
C GLU A 48 -12.92 10.05 2.89
N GLU A 49 -14.09 9.51 2.51
CA GLU A 49 -15.05 8.95 3.46
C GLU A 49 -15.18 7.42 3.40
N THR A 50 -14.39 6.73 2.57
CA THR A 50 -14.52 5.28 2.42
C THR A 50 -13.21 4.53 2.66
N GLY A 51 -13.35 3.26 3.05
CA GLY A 51 -12.23 2.37 3.32
C GLY A 51 -11.84 2.31 4.80
N VAL A 52 -10.96 1.38 5.11
CA VAL A 52 -10.36 1.23 6.43
C VAL A 52 -8.83 1.33 6.34
N PRO A 53 -8.14 1.73 7.43
CA PRO A 53 -6.69 1.84 7.45
C PRO A 53 -6.01 0.52 7.08
N GLY A 54 -4.91 0.61 6.33
CA GLY A 54 -4.18 -0.55 5.85
C GLY A 54 -3.69 -1.50 6.94
N ILE A 55 -3.27 -0.96 8.07
CA ILE A 55 -2.84 -1.77 9.23
C ILE A 55 -3.95 -2.70 9.75
N ALA A 56 -5.21 -2.26 9.69
CA ALA A 56 -6.36 -3.09 10.02
C ALA A 56 -6.69 -4.05 8.86
N ALA A 57 -6.64 -3.56 7.63
CA ALA A 57 -6.99 -4.33 6.45
C ALA A 57 -6.09 -5.55 6.24
N ILE A 58 -4.77 -5.41 6.42
CA ILE A 58 -3.81 -6.51 6.22
C ILE A 58 -4.09 -7.64 7.20
N ARG A 59 -4.26 -7.34 8.49
CA ARG A 59 -4.53 -8.37 9.51
C ARG A 59 -5.86 -9.09 9.26
N GLN A 60 -6.93 -8.34 8.96
CA GLN A 60 -8.23 -8.95 8.65
C GLN A 60 -8.15 -9.84 7.40
N ALA A 61 -7.43 -9.40 6.36
CA ALA A 61 -7.25 -10.19 5.14
C ALA A 61 -6.46 -11.47 5.39
N ARG A 62 -5.35 -11.39 6.16
CA ARG A 62 -4.55 -12.56 6.52
C ARG A 62 -5.38 -13.55 7.33
N ASN A 63 -6.04 -13.10 8.38
CA ASN A 63 -6.89 -13.96 9.21
C ASN A 63 -7.99 -14.63 8.36
N ALA A 64 -8.59 -13.91 7.42
CA ALA A 64 -9.61 -14.46 6.53
C ALA A 64 -9.07 -15.57 5.61
N ILE A 65 -7.85 -15.42 5.09
CA ILE A 65 -7.18 -16.45 4.27
C ILE A 65 -6.84 -17.69 5.11
N ASP A 66 -6.34 -17.46 6.33
CA ASP A 66 -5.95 -18.52 7.25
C ASP A 66 -7.18 -19.33 7.71
N ASP A 67 -8.27 -18.66 8.05
CA ASP A 67 -9.52 -19.29 8.53
C ASP A 67 -10.22 -20.13 7.45
N VAL A 68 -9.98 -19.86 6.17
CA VAL A 68 -10.50 -20.72 5.08
C VAL A 68 -9.49 -21.78 4.62
N GLY A 69 -8.36 -21.92 5.32
CA GLY A 69 -7.34 -22.93 5.05
C GLY A 69 -6.55 -22.70 3.76
N MET A 70 -6.42 -21.45 3.33
CA MET A 70 -5.72 -21.08 2.08
C MET A 70 -4.34 -20.45 2.30
N THR A 71 -3.82 -20.50 3.54
CA THR A 71 -2.46 -20.08 3.87
C THR A 71 -1.43 -20.75 2.97
N GLY A 72 -0.52 -19.98 2.38
CA GLY A 72 0.50 -20.46 1.45
C GLY A 72 -0.02 -20.88 0.05
N ARG A 73 -1.34 -20.80 -0.19
CA ARG A 73 -1.95 -21.04 -1.51
C ARG A 73 -2.39 -19.76 -2.20
N ILE A 74 -2.81 -18.75 -1.43
CA ILE A 74 -3.20 -17.43 -1.92
C ILE A 74 -2.20 -16.42 -1.40
N SER A 75 -1.59 -15.66 -2.31
CA SER A 75 -0.71 -14.55 -1.95
C SER A 75 -1.54 -13.31 -1.61
N LEU A 76 -1.26 -12.69 -0.47
CA LEU A 76 -1.85 -11.41 -0.07
C LEU A 76 -0.97 -10.25 -0.53
N VAL A 77 -1.47 -9.44 -1.43
CA VAL A 77 -0.82 -8.20 -1.89
C VAL A 77 -1.49 -7.02 -1.21
N TYR A 78 -0.72 -6.14 -0.61
CA TYR A 78 -1.24 -4.93 0.00
C TYR A 78 -0.82 -3.67 -0.76
N ALA A 79 -1.75 -2.73 -0.92
CA ALA A 79 -1.50 -1.37 -1.40
C ALA A 79 -2.16 -0.34 -0.49
N GLY A 80 -1.62 0.85 -0.50
CA GLY A 80 -2.11 1.99 0.26
C GLY A 80 -1.03 2.57 1.17
N GLY A 81 -0.64 3.81 0.93
CA GLY A 81 0.26 4.56 1.79
C GLY A 81 1.72 4.06 1.89
N ILE A 82 2.17 3.20 1.01
CA ILE A 82 3.57 2.72 0.99
C ILE A 82 4.48 3.82 0.46
N ARG A 83 5.40 4.31 1.29
CA ARG A 83 6.28 5.45 1.01
C ARG A 83 7.76 5.14 1.16
N ASN A 84 8.11 4.18 2.03
CA ASN A 84 9.47 3.82 2.38
C ASN A 84 9.57 2.34 2.79
N GLY A 85 10.78 1.85 3.04
CA GLY A 85 11.00 0.45 3.41
C GLY A 85 10.44 0.07 4.78
N GLY A 86 10.24 1.04 5.68
CA GLY A 86 9.57 0.80 6.96
C GLY A 86 8.09 0.47 6.78
N ASP A 87 7.41 1.12 5.84
CA ASP A 87 6.01 0.80 5.51
C ASP A 87 5.93 -0.62 4.89
N VAL A 88 6.89 -0.98 4.03
CA VAL A 88 7.00 -2.35 3.48
C VAL A 88 7.20 -3.39 4.59
N ALA A 89 8.15 -3.15 5.49
CA ALA A 89 8.44 -4.07 6.59
C ALA A 89 7.23 -4.28 7.51
N LYS A 90 6.50 -3.20 7.84
CA LYS A 90 5.26 -3.29 8.63
C LYS A 90 4.17 -4.07 7.90
N ALA A 91 3.97 -3.81 6.60
CA ALA A 91 2.96 -4.54 5.82
C ALA A 91 3.25 -6.04 5.78
N VAL A 92 4.51 -6.41 5.57
CA VAL A 92 4.93 -7.83 5.56
C VAL A 92 4.78 -8.44 6.96
N ALA A 93 5.24 -7.75 8.01
CA ALA A 93 5.08 -8.22 9.39
C ALA A 93 3.62 -8.43 9.78
N LEU A 94 2.69 -7.63 9.25
CA LEU A 94 1.25 -7.79 9.47
C LEU A 94 0.64 -8.91 8.63
N GLY A 95 1.37 -9.51 7.71
CA GLY A 95 0.95 -10.70 6.95
C GLY A 95 0.78 -10.51 5.44
N ALA A 96 1.21 -9.39 4.86
CA ALA A 96 1.25 -9.27 3.41
C ALA A 96 2.44 -10.06 2.83
N ASP A 97 2.20 -10.76 1.71
CA ASP A 97 3.25 -11.46 0.97
C ASP A 97 3.98 -10.53 -0.01
N ALA A 98 3.32 -9.46 -0.45
CA ALA A 98 3.89 -8.44 -1.30
C ALA A 98 3.19 -7.08 -1.08
N VAL A 99 3.84 -6.01 -1.51
CA VAL A 99 3.25 -4.67 -1.53
C VAL A 99 3.18 -4.12 -2.95
N ALA A 100 2.16 -3.33 -3.22
CA ALA A 100 2.04 -2.58 -4.45
C ALA A 100 2.16 -1.08 -4.15
N ILE A 101 2.89 -0.39 -5.01
CA ILE A 101 3.22 1.02 -4.85
C ILE A 101 2.59 1.80 -6.00
N GLY A 102 1.78 2.79 -5.70
CA GLY A 102 1.14 3.66 -6.68
C GLY A 102 1.79 5.05 -6.71
N HIS A 103 1.24 5.96 -5.92
CA HIS A 103 1.57 7.39 -5.98
C HIS A 103 3.05 7.69 -5.70
N SER A 104 3.68 6.98 -4.77
CA SER A 104 5.10 7.20 -4.46
C SER A 104 6.01 6.94 -5.65
N SER A 105 5.71 5.92 -6.47
CA SER A 105 6.46 5.68 -7.71
C SER A 105 6.18 6.73 -8.79
N LEU A 106 4.95 7.25 -8.85
CA LEU A 106 4.63 8.39 -9.73
C LEU A 106 5.38 9.66 -9.32
N MET A 107 5.54 9.90 -8.02
CA MET A 107 6.37 11.02 -7.52
C MET A 107 7.84 10.82 -7.91
N ALA A 108 8.35 9.61 -7.84
CA ALA A 108 9.69 9.30 -8.33
C ALA A 108 9.82 9.54 -9.84
N LEU A 109 8.77 9.36 -10.63
CA LEU A 109 8.70 9.74 -12.04
C LEU A 109 8.57 11.25 -12.29
N ASN A 110 8.59 12.09 -11.26
CA ASN A 110 8.34 13.54 -11.33
C ASN A 110 6.84 13.95 -11.39
N CYS A 111 5.91 13.13 -10.94
CA CYS A 111 4.59 13.65 -10.62
C CYS A 111 4.75 14.84 -9.65
N ASN A 112 4.05 15.93 -9.86
CA ASN A 112 4.28 17.22 -9.17
C ASN A 112 5.70 17.78 -9.37
N LYS A 113 6.27 17.55 -10.55
CA LYS A 113 7.50 18.20 -10.96
C LYS A 113 7.42 19.69 -10.64
N ASP A 114 8.57 20.26 -10.31
CA ASP A 114 8.76 21.66 -10.02
C ASP A 114 8.35 22.53 -11.23
N ILE A 115 7.06 22.81 -11.32
CA ILE A 115 6.48 23.80 -12.21
C ILE A 115 6.56 25.10 -11.43
N PRO A 116 7.09 26.19 -12.01
CA PRO A 116 7.15 27.48 -11.31
C PRO A 116 5.80 27.82 -10.67
N GLU A 117 5.81 28.22 -9.41
CA GLU A 117 4.57 28.46 -8.64
C GLU A 117 3.63 29.43 -9.35
N ALA A 118 4.21 30.43 -10.06
CA ALA A 118 3.45 31.40 -10.87
C ALA A 118 2.68 30.74 -12.04
N ASP A 119 3.19 29.65 -12.58
CA ASP A 119 2.59 28.95 -13.74
C ASP A 119 1.69 27.80 -13.30
N TYR A 120 1.82 27.36 -12.05
CA TYR A 120 1.11 26.18 -11.54
C TYR A 120 -0.42 26.31 -11.63
N PRO A 121 -1.07 27.39 -11.17
CA PRO A 121 -2.52 27.57 -11.32
C PRO A 121 -2.96 27.68 -12.77
N ALA A 122 -2.21 28.33 -13.64
CA ALA A 122 -2.54 28.47 -15.06
C ALA A 122 -2.47 27.15 -15.81
N GLU A 123 -1.48 26.31 -15.52
CA GLU A 123 -1.28 25.00 -16.14
C GLU A 123 -2.24 23.96 -15.57
N MET A 124 -2.50 23.97 -14.27
CA MET A 124 -3.16 22.92 -13.51
C MET A 124 -4.61 23.25 -13.16
N GLY A 125 -4.94 24.53 -12.98
CA GLY A 125 -6.23 24.97 -12.46
C GLY A 125 -6.46 24.64 -10.97
N VAL A 126 -5.42 24.19 -10.27
CA VAL A 126 -5.43 23.82 -8.84
C VAL A 126 -4.10 24.19 -8.20
N GLU A 127 -4.06 24.23 -6.90
CA GLU A 127 -2.83 24.47 -6.12
C GLU A 127 -1.81 23.31 -6.30
N ALA A 128 -0.54 23.61 -6.02
CA ALA A 128 0.51 22.58 -6.03
C ALA A 128 0.21 21.49 -5.02
N GLY A 129 0.32 20.22 -5.44
CA GLY A 129 -0.05 19.06 -4.62
C GLY A 129 -1.50 18.61 -4.74
N GLU A 130 -2.38 19.40 -5.35
CA GLU A 130 -3.80 19.11 -5.54
C GLU A 130 -4.16 18.72 -6.98
N CYS A 131 -3.19 18.22 -7.75
CA CYS A 131 -3.41 17.89 -9.15
C CYS A 131 -4.24 16.62 -9.34
N TYR A 132 -5.34 16.71 -10.09
CA TYR A 132 -6.26 15.63 -10.43
C TYR A 132 -6.36 15.37 -11.96
N HIS A 133 -5.37 15.74 -12.74
CA HIS A 133 -5.42 15.65 -14.21
C HIS A 133 -5.04 14.29 -14.81
N CYS A 134 -4.73 13.27 -14.00
CA CYS A 134 -4.29 11.96 -14.51
C CYS A 134 -5.27 11.31 -15.48
N HIS A 135 -6.57 11.49 -15.29
CA HIS A 135 -7.64 10.88 -16.12
C HIS A 135 -8.06 11.75 -17.32
N THR A 136 -7.57 13.00 -17.39
CA THR A 136 -8.02 13.96 -18.41
C THR A 136 -7.18 13.92 -19.69
N GLY A 137 -6.03 13.24 -19.67
CA GLY A 137 -5.03 13.30 -20.73
C GLY A 137 -4.19 14.57 -20.73
N ARG A 138 -4.41 15.51 -19.79
CA ARG A 138 -3.76 16.81 -19.68
C ARG A 138 -2.72 16.84 -18.55
N CYS A 139 -2.05 15.74 -18.29
CA CYS A 139 -1.00 15.69 -17.27
C CYS A 139 0.10 16.72 -17.54
N PRO A 140 0.29 17.73 -16.68
CA PRO A 140 1.21 18.84 -16.96
C PRO A 140 2.67 18.45 -16.88
N VAL A 141 3.00 17.31 -16.26
CA VAL A 141 4.37 16.80 -16.10
C VAL A 141 4.70 15.67 -17.09
N GLY A 142 3.78 15.35 -18.01
CA GLY A 142 4.04 14.39 -19.08
C GLY A 142 3.92 12.91 -18.71
N VAL A 143 3.54 12.58 -17.46
CA VAL A 143 3.47 11.18 -16.98
C VAL A 143 2.22 10.48 -17.47
N ALA A 144 1.04 11.07 -17.27
CA ALA A 144 -0.26 10.46 -17.58
C ALA A 144 -0.94 11.18 -18.76
N THR A 145 -0.28 11.22 -19.92
CA THR A 145 -0.80 11.88 -21.14
C THR A 145 -0.27 11.23 -22.39
N GLN A 146 -1.03 11.33 -23.49
CA GLN A 146 -0.59 11.01 -24.84
C GLN A 146 -0.38 12.27 -25.71
N ASP A 147 -0.61 13.46 -25.15
CA ASP A 147 -0.35 14.71 -25.84
C ASP A 147 1.14 14.84 -26.19
N PRO A 148 1.52 15.06 -27.48
CA PRO A 148 2.92 15.10 -27.90
C PRO A 148 3.75 16.20 -27.23
N GLU A 149 3.14 17.35 -26.92
CA GLU A 149 3.84 18.48 -26.30
C GLU A 149 4.01 18.25 -24.79
N LEU A 150 2.96 17.77 -24.13
CA LEU A 150 3.04 17.46 -22.70
C LEU A 150 4.01 16.31 -22.41
N ARG A 151 4.04 15.29 -23.26
CA ARG A 151 4.97 14.16 -23.12
C ARG A 151 6.45 14.56 -23.13
N LYS A 152 6.82 15.62 -23.83
CA LYS A 152 8.19 16.14 -23.86
C LYS A 152 8.69 16.65 -22.50
N ARG A 153 7.78 16.91 -21.57
CA ARG A 153 8.12 17.37 -20.21
C ARG A 153 8.71 16.28 -19.33
N LEU A 154 8.50 15.01 -19.68
CA LEU A 154 9.11 13.87 -19.01
C LEU A 154 10.37 13.44 -19.79
N ASP A 155 11.52 13.46 -19.12
CA ASP A 155 12.72 12.80 -19.59
C ASP A 155 12.68 11.34 -19.11
N PRO A 156 12.55 10.35 -20.01
CA PRO A 156 12.39 8.94 -19.61
C PRO A 156 13.64 8.37 -18.94
N ASP A 157 14.86 8.77 -19.36
CA ASP A 157 16.11 8.23 -18.84
C ASP A 157 16.35 8.73 -17.41
N GLU A 158 16.19 10.03 -17.20
CA GLU A 158 16.28 10.65 -15.86
C GLU A 158 15.18 10.12 -14.92
N ALA A 159 13.95 9.95 -15.43
CA ALA A 159 12.84 9.41 -14.65
C ALA A 159 13.06 7.95 -14.26
N ALA A 160 13.63 7.14 -15.16
CA ALA A 160 13.97 5.74 -14.88
C ALA A 160 15.03 5.63 -13.78
N GLU A 161 16.06 6.48 -13.80
CA GLU A 161 17.09 6.51 -12.74
C GLU A 161 16.48 6.88 -11.38
N ARG A 162 15.60 7.88 -11.33
CA ARG A 162 14.91 8.25 -10.08
C ARG A 162 14.05 7.13 -9.52
N VAL A 163 13.28 6.44 -10.37
CA VAL A 163 12.45 5.29 -9.94
C VAL A 163 13.33 4.13 -9.47
N TYR A 164 14.43 3.85 -10.19
CA TYR A 164 15.39 2.85 -9.76
C TYR A 164 15.95 3.16 -8.37
N ASN A 165 16.41 4.39 -8.14
CA ASN A 165 16.97 4.82 -6.87
C ASN A 165 15.92 4.74 -5.74
N PHE A 166 14.69 5.13 -6.01
CA PHE A 166 13.59 5.05 -5.06
C PHE A 166 13.30 3.59 -4.66
N LEU A 167 13.10 2.71 -5.62
CA LEU A 167 12.79 1.29 -5.36
C LEU A 167 13.97 0.56 -4.71
N HIS A 168 15.19 0.89 -5.11
CA HIS A 168 16.41 0.33 -4.52
C HIS A 168 16.55 0.73 -3.05
N THR A 169 16.39 2.02 -2.74
CA THR A 169 16.44 2.54 -1.37
C THR A 169 15.36 1.90 -0.51
N LEU A 170 14.12 1.86 -0.99
CA LEU A 170 13.00 1.23 -0.31
C LEU A 170 13.29 -0.25 0.04
N THR A 171 13.91 -0.97 -0.90
CA THR A 171 14.31 -2.38 -0.71
C THR A 171 15.40 -2.50 0.36
N ILE A 172 16.43 -1.65 0.32
CA ILE A 172 17.51 -1.65 1.33
C ILE A 172 16.95 -1.34 2.73
N GLU A 173 16.08 -0.34 2.84
CA GLU A 173 15.44 0.01 4.11
C GLU A 173 14.63 -1.16 4.67
N ALA A 174 13.80 -1.82 3.84
CA ALA A 174 13.04 -2.99 4.27
C ALA A 174 13.93 -4.14 4.76
N GLN A 175 15.05 -4.39 4.06
CA GLN A 175 16.06 -5.37 4.49
C GLN A 175 16.75 -4.95 5.80
N LEU A 176 16.97 -3.65 6.02
CA LEU A 176 17.56 -3.14 7.25
C LEU A 176 16.65 -3.44 8.45
N PHE A 177 15.34 -3.21 8.31
CA PHE A 177 14.37 -3.55 9.37
C PHE A 177 14.36 -5.04 9.67
N ALA A 178 14.37 -5.91 8.66
CA ALA A 178 14.46 -7.36 8.89
C ALA A 178 15.72 -7.74 9.67
N ARG A 179 16.87 -7.18 9.32
CA ARG A 179 18.12 -7.41 10.04
C ARG A 179 18.09 -6.89 11.46
N ALA A 180 17.47 -5.72 11.69
CA ALA A 180 17.31 -5.15 13.03
C ALA A 180 16.47 -6.06 13.94
N CYS A 181 15.51 -6.79 13.37
CA CYS A 181 14.73 -7.83 14.05
C CYS A 181 15.45 -9.20 14.11
N GLY A 182 16.74 -9.27 13.73
CA GLY A 182 17.52 -10.51 13.73
C GLY A 182 17.15 -11.51 12.63
N LYS A 183 16.47 -11.05 11.57
CA LYS A 183 15.97 -11.89 10.48
C LYS A 183 16.78 -11.70 9.19
N THR A 184 16.94 -12.74 8.41
CA THR A 184 17.70 -12.74 7.14
C THR A 184 16.82 -12.61 5.91
N ASN A 185 15.50 -12.74 6.09
CA ASN A 185 14.50 -12.64 5.05
C ASN A 185 13.36 -11.73 5.53
N ILE A 186 12.92 -10.79 4.71
CA ILE A 186 11.81 -9.89 5.02
C ILE A 186 10.51 -10.65 5.28
N HIS A 187 10.28 -11.77 4.58
CA HIS A 187 9.10 -12.62 4.78
C HIS A 187 9.14 -13.44 6.09
N SER A 188 10.21 -13.31 6.85
CA SER A 188 10.28 -13.86 8.23
C SER A 188 9.84 -12.82 9.28
N LEU A 189 9.52 -11.59 8.87
CA LEU A 189 8.91 -10.61 9.75
C LEU A 189 7.49 -11.05 10.12
N GLU A 190 7.14 -10.85 11.37
CA GLU A 190 5.88 -11.29 11.97
C GLU A 190 5.32 -10.23 12.93
N PRO A 191 4.05 -10.31 13.35
CA PRO A 191 3.44 -9.31 14.21
C PRO A 191 4.20 -9.06 15.52
N GLU A 192 4.92 -10.07 16.02
CA GLU A 192 5.76 -10.01 17.23
C GLU A 192 6.98 -9.09 17.07
N ASP A 193 7.39 -8.77 15.85
CA ASP A 193 8.43 -7.76 15.58
C ASP A 193 7.91 -6.32 15.66
N LEU A 194 6.61 -6.14 15.89
CA LEU A 194 5.94 -4.85 15.94
C LEU A 194 5.48 -4.53 17.37
N ALA A 195 5.43 -3.24 17.68
CA ALA A 195 4.75 -2.72 18.85
C ALA A 195 3.93 -1.48 18.47
N ALA A 196 2.68 -1.43 18.89
CA ALA A 196 1.80 -0.30 18.63
C ALA A 196 2.09 0.83 19.63
N LEU A 197 2.15 2.08 19.15
CA LEU A 197 2.38 3.23 20.01
C LEU A 197 1.09 3.82 20.60
N THR A 198 -0.06 3.43 20.07
CA THR A 198 -1.38 3.85 20.55
C THR A 198 -2.32 2.65 20.71
N MET A 199 -3.34 2.81 21.55
CA MET A 199 -4.36 1.76 21.76
C MET A 199 -5.11 1.45 20.47
N GLU A 200 -5.42 2.45 19.66
CA GLU A 200 -6.10 2.30 18.38
C GLU A 200 -5.24 1.49 17.39
N ALA A 201 -3.95 1.81 17.30
CA ALA A 201 -3.03 1.05 16.45
C ALA A 201 -2.90 -0.41 16.91
N SER A 202 -2.85 -0.65 18.23
CA SER A 202 -2.82 -2.00 18.80
C SER A 202 -4.08 -2.79 18.43
N ALA A 203 -5.26 -2.20 18.61
CA ALA A 203 -6.53 -2.83 18.27
C ALA A 203 -6.67 -3.12 16.76
N MET A 204 -6.27 -2.18 15.91
CA MET A 204 -6.36 -2.33 14.45
C MET A 204 -5.36 -3.36 13.90
N ALA A 205 -4.12 -3.31 14.38
CA ALA A 205 -3.06 -4.16 13.86
C ALA A 205 -2.98 -5.54 14.54
N GLY A 206 -3.63 -5.72 15.69
CA GLY A 206 -3.53 -6.94 16.47
C GLY A 206 -2.11 -7.20 17.00
N VAL A 207 -1.39 -6.14 17.39
CA VAL A 207 -0.02 -6.22 17.93
C VAL A 207 0.04 -5.60 19.32
N PRO A 208 0.98 -6.01 20.19
CA PRO A 208 1.07 -5.51 21.56
C PRO A 208 1.26 -4.00 21.64
N LEU A 209 0.62 -3.38 22.64
CA LEU A 209 0.87 -1.98 22.97
C LEU A 209 2.28 -1.84 23.54
N ALA A 210 3.03 -0.89 23.02
CA ALA A 210 4.43 -0.63 23.42
C ALA A 210 4.57 -0.48 24.94
N GLY A 211 5.58 -1.16 25.51
CA GLY A 211 5.82 -1.21 26.94
C GLY A 211 4.92 -2.17 27.73
N THR A 212 4.10 -2.95 27.05
CA THR A 212 3.24 -3.98 27.64
C THR A 212 3.29 -5.27 26.80
N ASN A 213 2.72 -6.36 27.33
CA ASN A 213 2.45 -7.58 26.56
C ASN A 213 0.98 -7.67 26.16
N HIS A 214 0.22 -6.57 26.29
CA HIS A 214 -1.21 -6.55 26.06
C HIS A 214 -1.53 -6.09 24.64
N THR A 215 -2.35 -6.87 23.93
CA THR A 215 -2.95 -6.51 22.63
C THR A 215 -4.36 -6.04 22.87
N VAL A 216 -4.68 -4.81 22.53
CA VAL A 216 -6.01 -4.22 22.77
C VAL A 216 -7.07 -4.98 21.97
N GLY A 217 -8.16 -5.37 22.66
CA GLY A 217 -9.27 -6.10 22.04
C GLY A 217 -9.06 -7.61 21.88
N VAL A 218 -7.91 -8.13 22.28
CA VAL A 218 -7.68 -9.58 22.39
C VAL A 218 -7.83 -9.95 23.87
N GLU A 219 -8.79 -10.83 24.17
CA GLU A 219 -8.94 -11.37 25.51
C GLU A 219 -7.81 -12.37 25.79
N ASP A 220 -7.00 -12.12 26.83
CA ASP A 220 -6.01 -13.06 27.33
C ASP A 220 -6.72 -14.23 28.04
N TYR A 221 -7.07 -15.27 27.30
CA TYR A 221 -7.61 -16.52 27.88
C TYR A 221 -6.59 -17.38 28.63
N HIS A 222 -5.36 -16.88 28.82
CA HIS A 222 -4.29 -17.64 29.44
C HIS A 222 -4.10 -17.41 30.96
N HIS A 223 -5.05 -16.75 31.63
CA HIS A 223 -5.02 -16.53 33.08
C HIS A 223 -6.27 -17.03 33.82
N LEU A 224 -6.83 -18.18 33.42
CA LEU A 224 -7.75 -18.96 34.27
C LEU A 224 -7.16 -20.31 34.56
#